data_b6ed48a2cd968f5843a92972c0d1c626
#
_entry.id   b6ed48a2cd968f5843a92972c0d1c626
#
_cell.length_a   1.000
_cell.length_b   1.000
_cell.length_c   1.000
_cell.angle_alpha   90.00
_cell.angle_beta   90.00
_cell.angle_gamma   90.00
#
_symmetry.space_group_name_H-M   'P 1'
#
loop_
_entity.id
_entity.type
_entity.pdbx_description
1 polymer ?
#
loop_
_entity_poly.entity_id
_entity_poly.type
_entity_poly.pdbx_seq_one_letter_code
_entity_poly.pdbx_strand_id
1 'polypeptide(L)' 'MGDVRDPERDQVAPTPNDGVAIQDLVVADIVERKEHGIRKYGTPVQAFNGRSMLQDAYEEVLDLAVYLRGAIEEKNSNKL' A
#
# COMPACT_ATOMS: atom_id res chain seq x y z
N MET A 1 18.26 -15.30 13.13
CA MET A 1 18.64 -13.99 13.63
C MET A 1 17.47 -13.37 14.37
N GLY A 2 17.66 -12.94 15.60
CA GLY A 2 16.60 -12.36 16.39
C GLY A 2 16.17 -11.00 15.88
N ASP A 3 14.94 -10.62 16.16
CA ASP A 3 14.41 -9.31 15.88
C ASP A 3 14.93 -8.33 16.95
N VAL A 4 15.85 -7.49 16.58
CA VAL A 4 16.43 -6.50 17.50
C VAL A 4 15.71 -5.18 17.28
N ARG A 5 14.95 -4.76 18.28
CA ARG A 5 14.22 -3.49 18.21
C ARG A 5 14.98 -2.39 18.90
N ASP A 6 14.94 -1.23 18.28
CA ASP A 6 15.50 0.01 18.86
C ASP A 6 14.34 0.72 19.58
N PRO A 7 14.39 0.84 20.92
CA PRO A 7 13.28 1.46 21.66
C PRO A 7 12.96 2.89 21.26
N GLU A 8 13.90 3.59 20.64
CA GLU A 8 13.68 4.97 20.20
C GLU A 8 13.08 5.06 18.79
N ARG A 9 13.24 4.02 17.99
CA ARG A 9 12.85 4.01 16.58
C ARG A 9 11.71 3.04 16.28
N ASP A 10 11.72 1.90 16.95
CA ASP A 10 10.79 0.82 16.67
C ASP A 10 9.58 0.92 17.56
N GLN A 11 8.47 0.54 17.00
CA GLN A 11 7.22 0.50 17.75
C GLN A 11 7.15 -0.77 18.59
N VAL A 12 6.24 -0.76 19.55
CA VAL A 12 5.96 -1.97 20.36
C VAL A 12 5.39 -3.07 19.46
N ALA A 13 5.54 -4.32 19.92
CA ALA A 13 4.95 -5.44 19.19
C ALA A 13 3.43 -5.29 19.13
N PRO A 14 2.80 -5.79 18.07
CA PRO A 14 1.35 -5.68 17.95
C PRO A 14 0.62 -6.52 18.98
N THR A 15 -0.52 -6.02 19.42
CA THR A 15 -1.42 -6.73 20.33
C THR A 15 -2.58 -7.28 19.51
N PRO A 16 -2.87 -8.59 19.59
CA PRO A 16 -3.99 -9.15 18.84
C PRO A 16 -5.34 -8.64 19.32
N ASN A 17 -6.31 -8.62 18.45
CA ASN A 17 -7.70 -8.29 18.76
C ASN A 17 -8.63 -9.08 17.82
N ASP A 18 -9.92 -8.80 17.86
CA ASP A 18 -10.92 -9.54 17.09
C ASP A 18 -11.19 -8.94 15.70
N GLY A 19 -10.40 -7.93 15.29
CA GLY A 19 -10.57 -7.31 13.98
C GLY A 19 -10.15 -8.24 12.86
N VAL A 20 -10.62 -7.94 11.65
CA VAL A 20 -10.25 -8.70 10.46
C VAL A 20 -8.79 -8.46 10.12
N ALA A 21 -8.17 -9.45 9.48
CA ALA A 21 -6.80 -9.27 8.99
C ALA A 21 -6.80 -8.26 7.84
N ILE A 22 -5.93 -7.27 7.92
CA ILE A 22 -5.81 -6.25 6.86
C ILE A 22 -5.39 -6.90 5.54
N GLN A 23 -4.60 -7.97 5.60
CA GLN A 23 -4.22 -8.70 4.39
C GLN A 23 -5.43 -9.19 3.62
N ASP A 24 -6.48 -9.64 4.33
CA ASP A 24 -7.70 -10.12 3.67
C ASP A 24 -8.43 -8.98 2.95
N LEU A 25 -8.43 -7.80 3.56
CA LEU A 25 -9.03 -6.62 2.92
C LEU A 25 -8.24 -6.23 1.67
N VAL A 26 -6.92 -6.29 1.73
CA VAL A 26 -6.07 -5.99 0.56
C VAL A 26 -6.32 -7.00 -0.56
N VAL A 27 -6.46 -8.28 -0.23
CA VAL A 27 -6.78 -9.32 -1.22
C VAL A 27 -8.09 -8.98 -1.93
N ALA A 28 -9.11 -8.61 -1.18
CA ALA A 28 -10.41 -8.23 -1.77
C ALA A 28 -10.26 -7.01 -2.68
N ASP A 29 -9.51 -6.02 -2.25
CA ASP A 29 -9.26 -4.81 -3.05
C ASP A 29 -8.51 -5.14 -4.34
N ILE A 30 -7.55 -6.07 -4.29
CA ILE A 30 -6.80 -6.50 -5.48
C ILE A 30 -7.72 -7.16 -6.49
N VAL A 31 -8.62 -8.04 -6.03
CA VAL A 31 -9.59 -8.70 -6.92
C VAL A 31 -10.47 -7.66 -7.61
N GLU A 32 -10.98 -6.70 -6.85
CA GLU A 32 -11.80 -5.62 -7.40
C GLU A 32 -11.05 -4.79 -8.44
N ARG A 33 -9.80 -4.43 -8.15
CA ARG A 33 -8.97 -3.68 -9.08
C ARG A 33 -8.67 -4.46 -10.36
N LYS A 34 -8.44 -5.76 -10.24
CA LYS A 34 -8.25 -6.62 -11.41
C LYS A 34 -9.47 -6.58 -12.31
N GLU A 35 -10.65 -6.75 -11.73
CA GLU A 35 -11.92 -6.73 -12.49
C GLU A 35 -12.14 -5.37 -13.14
N HIS A 36 -11.86 -4.30 -12.41
CA HIS A 36 -11.97 -2.95 -12.94
C HIS A 36 -11.03 -2.75 -14.13
N GLY A 37 -9.79 -3.20 -14.02
CA GLY A 37 -8.80 -3.10 -15.10
C GLY A 37 -9.23 -3.88 -16.33
N ILE A 38 -9.78 -5.08 -16.14
CA ILE A 38 -10.26 -5.90 -17.26
C ILE A 38 -11.43 -5.18 -17.98
N ARG A 39 -12.34 -4.57 -17.23
CA ARG A 39 -13.44 -3.81 -17.84
C ARG A 39 -12.92 -2.61 -18.63
N LYS A 40 -11.88 -1.96 -18.15
CA LYS A 40 -11.33 -0.75 -18.78
C LYS A 40 -10.43 -1.05 -19.97
N TYR A 41 -9.58 -2.07 -19.86
CA TYR A 41 -8.53 -2.35 -20.85
C TYR A 41 -8.75 -3.65 -21.62
N GLY A 42 -9.70 -4.46 -21.24
CA GLY A 42 -9.98 -5.74 -21.89
C GLY A 42 -9.07 -6.89 -21.48
N THR A 43 -8.13 -6.64 -20.57
CA THR A 43 -7.13 -7.63 -20.15
C THR A 43 -6.63 -7.30 -18.75
N PRO A 44 -6.27 -8.31 -17.96
CA PRO A 44 -5.56 -8.04 -16.70
C PRO A 44 -4.12 -7.62 -16.97
N VAL A 45 -3.44 -7.19 -15.93
CA VAL A 45 -2.00 -6.92 -16.01
C VAL A 45 -1.27 -8.24 -16.13
N GLN A 46 -0.43 -8.37 -17.14
CA GLN A 46 0.33 -9.59 -17.42
C GLN A 46 1.78 -9.25 -17.69
N ALA A 47 2.66 -10.19 -17.40
CA ALA A 47 4.07 -10.06 -17.75
C ALA A 47 4.21 -9.94 -19.28
N PHE A 48 5.23 -9.23 -19.71
CA PHE A 48 5.54 -9.06 -21.13
C PHE A 48 4.42 -8.39 -21.92
N ASN A 49 3.72 -7.45 -21.30
CA ASN A 49 2.57 -6.79 -21.92
C ASN A 49 2.95 -5.52 -22.71
N GLY A 50 4.25 -5.29 -22.93
CA GLY A 50 4.72 -4.13 -23.67
C GLY A 50 4.96 -2.88 -22.84
N ARG A 51 4.60 -2.88 -21.57
CA ARG A 51 4.87 -1.75 -20.67
C ARG A 51 6.05 -2.06 -19.76
N SER A 52 6.70 -1.02 -19.26
CA SER A 52 7.71 -1.18 -18.22
C SER A 52 7.05 -1.18 -16.86
N MET A 53 6.89 -2.35 -16.27
CA MET A 53 6.33 -2.46 -14.92
C MET A 53 7.21 -1.77 -13.89
N LEU A 54 8.53 -1.82 -14.09
CA LEU A 54 9.45 -1.15 -13.17
C LEU A 54 9.24 0.35 -13.16
N GLN A 55 9.11 0.96 -14.35
CA GLN A 55 8.87 2.39 -14.45
C GLN A 55 7.51 2.77 -13.87
N ASP A 56 6.47 2.00 -14.19
CA ASP A 56 5.13 2.25 -13.66
C ASP A 56 5.12 2.15 -12.13
N ALA A 57 5.76 1.13 -11.58
CA ALA A 57 5.83 0.94 -10.13
C ALA A 57 6.58 2.10 -9.44
N TYR A 58 7.68 2.54 -10.05
CA TYR A 58 8.44 3.65 -9.50
C TYR A 58 7.60 4.92 -9.42
N GLU A 59 6.88 5.21 -10.48
CA GLU A 59 6.00 6.40 -10.52
C GLU A 59 4.90 6.30 -9.47
N GLU A 60 4.31 5.13 -9.29
CA GLU A 60 3.30 4.93 -8.25
C GLU A 60 3.86 5.12 -6.84
N VAL A 61 5.08 4.66 -6.60
CA VAL A 61 5.75 4.84 -5.31
C VAL A 61 5.99 6.31 -5.01
N LEU A 62 6.39 7.09 -6.02
CA LEU A 62 6.58 8.52 -5.85
C LEU A 62 5.27 9.21 -5.50
N ASP A 63 4.19 8.88 -6.19
CA ASP A 63 2.88 9.42 -5.90
C ASP A 63 2.40 9.03 -4.49
N LEU A 64 2.61 7.78 -4.11
CA LEU A 64 2.26 7.31 -2.78
C LEU A 64 2.99 8.10 -1.69
N ALA A 65 4.28 8.39 -1.89
CA ALA A 65 5.04 9.17 -0.93
C ALA A 65 4.45 10.57 -0.75
N VAL A 66 4.04 11.20 -1.83
CA VAL A 66 3.40 12.52 -1.79
C VAL A 66 2.09 12.47 -1.00
N TYR A 67 1.24 11.49 -1.27
CA TYR A 67 -0.02 11.35 -0.56
C TYR A 67 0.18 11.08 0.93
N LEU A 68 1.12 10.21 1.27
CA LEU A 68 1.42 9.90 2.66
C LEU A 68 1.94 11.13 3.40
N ARG A 69 2.84 11.88 2.78
CA ARG A 69 3.37 13.10 3.41
C ARG A 69 2.26 14.14 3.60
N GLY A 70 1.38 14.28 2.61
CA GLY A 70 0.22 15.17 2.72
C GLY A 70 -0.70 14.78 3.86
N ALA A 71 -1.00 13.48 3.98
CA ALA A 71 -1.86 12.99 5.06
C ALA A 71 -1.24 13.24 6.45
N ILE A 72 0.07 13.05 6.56
CA ILE A 72 0.78 13.35 7.80
C ILE A 72 0.67 14.83 8.15
N GLU A 73 0.83 15.70 7.16
CA GLU A 73 0.72 17.14 7.35
C GLU A 73 -0.67 17.54 7.81
N GLU A 74 -1.71 16.98 7.21
CA GLU A 74 -3.09 17.22 7.62
C GLU A 74 -3.33 16.79 9.06
N LYS A 75 -2.83 15.62 9.43
CA LYS A 75 -2.94 15.11 10.80
C LYS A 75 -2.25 16.04 11.78
N ASN A 76 -1.08 16.55 11.44
CA ASN A 76 -0.35 17.47 12.31
C ASN A 76 -1.07 18.82 12.44
N SER A 77 -1.68 19.30 11.38
CA SER A 77 -2.44 20.56 11.41
C SER A 77 -3.69 20.45 12.25
N ASN A 78 -4.32 19.29 12.30
CA ASN A 78 -5.52 19.08 13.08
C ASN A 78 -5.30 19.10 14.60
N LYS A 79 -4.05 19.20 15.02
CA LYS A 79 -3.71 19.31 16.44
C LYS A 79 -3.84 20.74 16.98
N LEU A 80 -4.12 21.67 16.13
CA LEU A 80 -4.30 23.07 16.53
C LEU A 80 -5.60 23.32 17.30
#